data_dae8d72c155656109ad9f56c45f8a798
#
_entry.id   dae8d72c155656109ad9f56c45f8a798
#
_cell.length_a   1.000
_cell.length_b   1.000
_cell.length_c   1.000
_cell.angle_alpha   90.00
_cell.angle_beta   90.00
_cell.angle_gamma   90.00
#
_symmetry.space_group_name_H-M   'P 1'
#
loop_
_entity.id
_entity.type
_entity.pdbx_description
1 polymer ?
#
loop_
_entity_poly.entity_id
_entity_poly.type
_entity_poly.pdbx_seq_one_letter_code
_entity_poly.pdbx_strand_id
1 'polypeptide(L)' 'MTIFLIDKITKKNIGNIDFIPHKEDRILLNNDDVQKECVVCAVMYMPDEHTILVFVDVPTGLYYSAMVDDIQW' A
#
# COMPACT_ATOMS: atom_id res chain seq x y z
N MET A 1 5.97 -1.48 -16.92
CA MET A 1 6.30 -2.15 -15.65
C MET A 1 5.10 -2.08 -14.72
N THR A 2 4.76 -3.17 -14.10
CA THR A 2 3.60 -3.24 -13.19
C THR A 2 4.07 -3.19 -11.76
N ILE A 3 3.43 -2.35 -10.94
CA ILE A 3 3.78 -2.18 -9.54
C ILE A 3 2.57 -2.55 -8.71
N PHE A 4 2.68 -3.66 -7.97
CA PHE A 4 1.60 -4.17 -7.14
C PHE A 4 1.81 -3.83 -5.68
N LEU A 5 0.73 -3.49 -4.99
CA LEU A 5 0.70 -3.40 -3.54
C LEU A 5 0.24 -4.74 -2.96
N ILE A 6 1.07 -5.33 -2.12
CA ILE A 6 0.80 -6.63 -1.52
C ILE A 6 0.68 -6.46 -0.02
N ASP A 7 -0.42 -6.92 0.54
CA ASP A 7 -0.57 -6.97 1.99
C ASP A 7 0.40 -8.00 2.56
N LYS A 8 1.29 -7.57 3.44
CA LYS A 8 2.35 -8.45 3.94
C LYS A 8 1.81 -9.61 4.77
N ILE A 9 0.62 -9.49 5.34
CA ILE A 9 0.02 -10.52 6.18
C ILE A 9 -0.76 -11.52 5.35
N THR A 10 -1.69 -11.03 4.53
CA THR A 10 -2.54 -11.92 3.72
C THR A 10 -1.89 -12.38 2.44
N LYS A 11 -0.83 -11.67 2.01
CA LYS A 11 -0.14 -11.92 0.72
C LYS A 11 -1.02 -11.65 -0.49
N LYS A 12 -2.08 -10.90 -0.32
CA LYS A 12 -2.99 -10.57 -1.42
C LYS A 12 -2.60 -9.25 -2.05
N ASN A 13 -2.82 -9.17 -3.37
CA ASN A 13 -2.70 -7.92 -4.10
C ASN A 13 -3.88 -7.02 -3.73
N ILE A 14 -3.58 -5.86 -3.18
CA ILE A 14 -4.60 -4.90 -2.75
C ILE A 14 -4.69 -3.68 -3.65
N GLY A 15 -3.84 -3.59 -4.65
CA GLY A 15 -3.91 -2.48 -5.59
C GLY A 15 -2.66 -2.37 -6.44
N ASN A 16 -2.74 -1.46 -7.40
CA ASN A 16 -1.62 -1.12 -8.28
C ASN A 16 -1.31 0.35 -8.13
N ILE A 17 -0.03 0.69 -8.26
CA ILE A 17 0.40 2.08 -8.25
C ILE A 17 1.31 2.34 -9.44
N ASP A 18 1.54 3.60 -9.74
CA ASP A 18 2.33 4.02 -10.90
C ASP A 18 3.64 4.71 -10.51
N PHE A 19 4.06 4.52 -9.28
CA PHE A 19 5.32 5.06 -8.77
C PHE A 19 5.96 4.05 -7.83
N ILE A 20 7.27 4.19 -7.60
CA ILE A 20 8.01 3.30 -6.69
C ILE A 20 8.19 4.02 -5.35
N PRO A 21 7.50 3.57 -4.30
CA PRO A 21 7.65 4.19 -2.99
C PRO A 21 8.93 3.72 -2.30
N HIS A 22 9.28 4.40 -1.23
CA HIS A 22 10.37 4.01 -0.36
C HIS A 22 9.84 3.32 0.89
N LYS A 23 10.70 2.57 1.55
CA LYS A 23 10.36 1.98 2.84
C LYS A 23 9.89 3.07 3.80
N GLU A 24 8.85 2.76 4.57
CA GLU A 24 8.22 3.64 5.55
C GLU A 24 7.35 4.74 4.95
N ASP A 25 7.26 4.84 3.63
CA ASP A 25 6.29 5.73 3.00
C ASP A 25 4.88 5.27 3.33
N ARG A 26 3.98 6.23 3.38
CA ARG A 26 2.56 5.97 3.60
C ARG A 26 1.79 6.18 2.32
N ILE A 27 0.93 5.23 1.99
CA ILE A 27 0.11 5.28 0.79
C ILE A 27 -1.34 5.22 1.22
N LEU A 28 -2.13 6.18 0.76
CA LEU A 28 -3.56 6.19 1.02
C LEU A 28 -4.29 5.64 -0.19
N LEU A 29 -4.94 4.50 -0.01
CA LEU A 29 -5.76 3.89 -1.05
C LEU A 29 -7.22 4.25 -0.83
N ASN A 30 -7.87 4.71 -1.90
CA ASN A 30 -9.31 4.89 -1.93
C ASN A 30 -9.94 3.72 -2.65
N ASN A 31 -10.82 3.01 -1.97
CA ASN A 31 -11.53 1.88 -2.55
C ASN A 31 -12.95 1.85 -1.99
N ASP A 32 -13.94 2.09 -2.85
CA ASP A 32 -15.38 2.02 -2.50
C ASP A 32 -15.72 2.81 -1.23
N ASP A 33 -15.36 4.09 -1.19
CA ASP A 33 -15.59 4.99 -0.06
C ASP A 33 -14.79 4.66 1.20
N VAL A 34 -13.93 3.67 1.15
CA VAL A 34 -13.04 3.31 2.24
C VAL A 34 -11.62 3.77 1.90
N GLN A 35 -11.04 4.57 2.78
CA GLN A 35 -9.67 5.01 2.65
C GLN A 35 -8.78 4.13 3.51
N LYS A 36 -7.80 3.50 2.90
CA LYS A 36 -6.86 2.61 3.59
C LYS A 36 -5.46 3.21 3.58
N GLU A 37 -4.94 3.47 4.75
CA GLU A 37 -3.57 3.90 4.91
C GLU A 37 -2.67 2.66 5.03
N CYS A 38 -1.69 2.57 4.13
CA CYS A 38 -0.75 1.47 4.11
C CYS A 38 0.65 2.02 4.35
N VAL A 39 1.44 1.31 5.14
CA VAL A 39 2.84 1.67 5.37
C VAL A 39 3.73 0.72 4.58
N VAL A 40 4.62 1.27 3.76
CA VAL A 40 5.52 0.47 2.94
C VAL A 40 6.56 -0.20 3.82
N CYS A 41 6.63 -1.53 3.74
CA CYS A 41 7.56 -2.33 4.53
C CYS A 41 8.77 -2.77 3.72
N ALA A 42 8.57 -3.09 2.45
CA ALA A 42 9.63 -3.57 1.57
C ALA A 42 9.25 -3.37 0.12
N VAL A 43 10.27 -3.26 -0.74
CA VAL A 43 10.09 -3.18 -2.18
C VAL A 43 10.92 -4.29 -2.79
N MET A 44 10.29 -5.14 -3.60
CA MET A 44 10.95 -6.25 -4.27
C MET A 44 10.87 -6.06 -5.77
N TYR A 45 12.01 -6.08 -6.43
CA TYR A 45 12.10 -5.96 -7.88
C TYR A 45 12.17 -7.34 -8.51
N MET A 46 11.31 -7.57 -9.50
CA MET A 46 11.29 -8.80 -10.29
C MET A 46 11.55 -8.44 -11.75
N PRO A 47 12.81 -8.22 -12.15
CA PRO A 47 13.12 -7.67 -13.46
C PRO A 47 12.71 -8.58 -14.61
N ASP A 48 12.81 -9.90 -14.43
CA ASP A 48 12.44 -10.85 -15.49
C ASP A 48 10.96 -10.79 -15.83
N GLU A 49 10.13 -10.34 -14.90
CA GLU A 49 8.69 -10.24 -15.10
C GLU A 49 8.22 -8.80 -15.29
N HIS A 50 9.14 -7.85 -15.33
CA HIS A 50 8.83 -6.42 -15.41
C HIS A 50 7.85 -6.00 -14.32
N THR A 51 8.05 -6.54 -13.12
CA THR A 51 7.12 -6.38 -12.00
C THR A 51 7.87 -5.91 -10.76
N ILE A 52 7.20 -5.06 -10.00
CA ILE A 52 7.67 -4.62 -8.69
C ILE A 52 6.59 -4.94 -7.67
N LEU A 53 6.98 -5.61 -6.60
CA LEU A 53 6.08 -5.90 -5.48
C LEU A 53 6.41 -4.97 -4.33
N VAL A 54 5.40 -4.23 -3.88
CA VAL A 54 5.52 -3.34 -2.73
C VAL A 54 4.74 -3.95 -1.60
N PHE A 55 5.44 -4.43 -0.59
CA PHE A 55 4.83 -5.04 0.58
C PHE A 55 4.45 -3.95 1.57
N VAL A 56 3.19 -3.94 1.96
CA VAL A 56 2.65 -2.92 2.85
C VAL A 56 2.01 -3.54 4.07
N ASP A 57 2.04 -2.79 5.16
CA ASP A 57 1.33 -3.11 6.38
C ASP A 57 0.02 -2.34 6.38
N VAL A 58 -1.09 -3.06 6.41
CA VAL A 58 -2.42 -2.48 6.45
C VAL A 58 -2.95 -2.66 7.87
N PRO A 59 -3.14 -1.58 8.63
CA PRO A 59 -3.68 -1.70 9.97
C PRO A 59 -5.07 -2.35 9.94
N THR A 60 -5.26 -3.37 10.77
CA THR A 60 -6.53 -4.06 10.87
C THR A 60 -7.41 -3.42 11.95
N GLY A 61 -8.73 -3.42 11.72
CA GLY A 61 -9.68 -2.97 12.72
C GLY A 61 -9.82 -1.46 12.87
N LEU A 62 -9.14 -0.68 12.05
CA LEU A 62 -9.27 0.76 12.04
C LEU A 62 -10.02 1.24 10.82
N TYR A 63 -10.86 2.24 11.03
CA TYR A 63 -11.48 2.93 9.92
C TYR A 63 -10.51 3.98 9.41
N TYR A 64 -10.08 3.82 8.19
CA TYR A 64 -9.06 4.70 7.60
C TYR A 64 -9.52 6.15 7.51
N SER A 65 -10.82 6.36 7.31
CA SER A 65 -11.37 7.70 7.32
C SER A 65 -11.12 8.42 8.65
N ALA A 66 -11.23 7.70 9.77
CA ALA A 66 -10.94 8.28 11.07
C ALA A 66 -9.47 8.63 11.22
N MET A 67 -8.58 7.79 10.68
CA MET A 67 -7.15 8.07 10.69
C MET A 67 -6.82 9.32 9.87
N VAL A 68 -7.46 9.46 8.73
CA VAL A 68 -7.26 10.64 7.87
C VAL A 68 -7.75 11.90 8.56
N ASP A 69 -8.86 11.83 9.29
CA ASP A 69 -9.39 12.96 10.03
C ASP A 69 -8.46 13.40 11.15
N ASP A 70 -7.68 12.49 11.70
CA ASP A 70 -6.70 12.80 12.76
C ASP A 70 -5.40 13.38 12.21
N ILE A 71 -5.18 13.30 10.92
CA ILE A 71 -3.98 13.86 10.29
C ILE A 71 -4.17 15.37 10.13
N GLN A 72 -3.20 16.11 10.59
CA GLN A 72 -3.18 17.55 10.36
C GLN A 72 -2.48 17.84 9.05
N TRP A 73 -3.29 18.23 8.10
CA TRP A 73 -2.83 18.54 6.74
C TRP A 73 -2.11 19.88 6.68
#